data_f9c3e96734d07fae5a2eecebd3c55eb4
#
_entry.id   f9c3e96734d07fae5a2eecebd3c55eb4
#
_cell.length_a   1.000
_cell.length_b   1.000
_cell.length_c   1.000
_cell.angle_alpha   90.00
_cell.angle_beta   90.00
_cell.angle_gamma   90.00
#
_symmetry.space_group_name_H-M   'P 1'
#
loop_
_entity.id
_entity.type
_entity.pdbx_description
1 polymer ?
#
loop_
_entity_poly.entity_id
_entity_poly.type
_entity_poly.pdbx_seq_one_letter_code
_entity_poly.pdbx_strand_id
1 'polypeptide(L)'
;MDDLQWLKCLPCSQNSRYWSIKKNIKKIIAKKVINGGLNSETFGYLIEMKDKYIDEDEDNIKEISLFVKRPNFGNASALNVAAFQRWYEREVKFYDLIHPSNPNMITIPKCYLAMHDEKTNNFALILENLLDSSISLEMIDSSPGATFKQAKLCVETIGKFHNTCYSLQKQFADFLPLMPVHLEFAPNIAMNLQSYWKHVKKSYKSVFDKYESKGIHDISENIGNIYVQYTKDLSEEPRTVIHGDYRVGNMMFNKNGKDIVVFDWQFVARGRGVYDLVYFICFDLNVADRRKYENELFHTYLKCLTDAKNVNMSYDMLMDDVKKAVLLIYASLIIGAATSGESGRVTHTLAFHRFVSAIIDWNVVIDDTAGKIIEKNGKNASL
;
A
#
# COMPACT_ATOMS: atom_id res chain seq x y z
N MET A 1 7.64 -1.11 30.64
CA MET A 1 8.30 0.18 30.30
C MET A 1 7.17 1.10 29.91
N ASP A 2 7.06 2.28 30.53
CA ASP A 2 6.07 3.27 30.13
C ASP A 2 6.45 3.90 28.78
N ASP A 3 5.48 4.57 28.13
CA ASP A 3 5.67 5.09 26.78
C ASP A 3 6.76 6.18 26.71
N LEU A 4 6.90 6.99 27.75
CA LEU A 4 7.94 8.04 27.79
C LEU A 4 9.33 7.41 27.85
N GLN A 5 9.51 6.41 28.70
CA GLN A 5 10.76 5.68 28.79
C GLN A 5 11.05 4.91 27.50
N TRP A 6 10.02 4.32 26.88
CA TRP A 6 10.19 3.66 25.58
C TRP A 6 10.68 4.63 24.52
N LEU A 7 10.04 5.79 24.36
CA LEU A 7 10.48 6.83 23.42
C LEU A 7 11.94 7.28 23.70
N LYS A 8 12.30 7.47 24.98
CA LYS A 8 13.67 7.86 25.35
C LYS A 8 14.72 6.79 25.13
N CYS A 9 14.35 5.52 25.15
CA CYS A 9 15.27 4.40 24.98
C CYS A 9 15.47 3.94 23.54
N LEU A 10 14.64 4.41 22.57
CA LEU A 10 14.79 4.01 21.16
C LEU A 10 16.21 4.30 20.64
N PRO A 11 16.89 3.33 20.02
CA PRO A 11 18.19 3.56 19.42
C PRO A 11 18.06 4.52 18.24
N CYS A 12 18.93 5.50 18.17
CA CYS A 12 19.03 6.40 17.02
C CYS A 12 20.43 7.04 16.96
N SER A 13 20.90 7.32 15.76
CA SER A 13 22.18 8.02 15.57
C SER A 13 22.06 9.48 16.00
N GLN A 14 23.19 10.10 16.34
CA GLN A 14 23.21 11.53 16.71
C GLN A 14 22.80 12.45 15.56
N ASN A 15 22.91 11.97 14.32
CA ASN A 15 22.52 12.71 13.12
C ASN A 15 21.04 12.54 12.76
N SER A 16 20.31 11.64 13.45
CA SER A 16 18.88 11.45 13.18
C SER A 16 18.07 12.64 13.68
N ARG A 17 17.00 13.00 12.96
CA ARG A 17 16.04 14.05 13.41
C ARG A 17 15.43 13.71 14.77
N TYR A 18 15.28 12.43 15.07
CA TYR A 18 14.74 11.97 16.34
C TYR A 18 15.70 12.19 17.52
N TRP A 19 17.01 12.23 17.30
CA TRP A 19 17.99 12.46 18.37
C TRP A 19 17.73 13.75 19.12
N SER A 20 17.44 14.84 18.41
CA SER A 20 17.09 16.11 19.01
C SER A 20 15.79 16.03 19.83
N ILE A 21 14.75 15.38 19.30
CA ILE A 21 13.48 15.15 19.99
C ILE A 21 13.74 14.34 21.25
N LYS A 22 14.37 13.15 21.13
CA LYS A 22 14.65 12.20 22.21
C LYS A 22 15.34 12.86 23.42
N LYS A 23 16.37 13.69 23.19
CA LYS A 23 17.12 14.37 24.26
C LYS A 23 16.31 15.43 24.99
N ASN A 24 15.36 16.03 24.30
CA ASN A 24 14.64 17.20 24.82
C ASN A 24 13.22 16.87 25.27
N ILE A 25 12.73 15.64 25.13
CA ILE A 25 11.40 15.22 25.62
C ILE A 25 11.35 15.39 27.12
N LYS A 26 10.41 16.23 27.61
CA LYS A 26 10.09 16.41 29.03
C LYS A 26 9.00 15.42 29.46
N LYS A 27 7.86 15.44 28.81
CA LYS A 27 6.70 14.60 29.13
C LYS A 27 5.82 14.32 27.91
N ILE A 28 4.97 13.32 28.05
CA ILE A 28 3.83 13.10 27.15
C ILE A 28 2.65 13.86 27.73
N ILE A 29 2.10 14.80 26.95
CA ILE A 29 0.92 15.59 27.33
C ILE A 29 -0.34 14.77 27.08
N ALA A 30 -0.42 14.13 25.88
CA ALA A 30 -1.56 13.33 25.47
C ALA A 30 -1.10 12.12 24.65
N LYS A 31 -1.86 11.03 24.79
CA LYS A 31 -1.74 9.82 23.97
C LYS A 31 -3.11 9.47 23.43
N LYS A 32 -3.19 9.25 22.12
CA LYS A 32 -4.37 8.74 21.44
C LYS A 32 -4.02 7.43 20.75
N VAL A 33 -4.76 6.38 21.04
CA VAL A 33 -4.68 5.13 20.25
C VAL A 33 -5.34 5.42 18.90
N ILE A 34 -4.60 5.22 17.84
CA ILE A 34 -5.10 5.29 16.48
C ILE A 34 -5.31 3.84 16.07
N ASN A 35 -6.51 3.47 15.62
CA ASN A 35 -6.77 2.10 15.19
C ASN A 35 -5.81 1.74 14.06
N GLY A 36 -4.82 0.93 14.39
CA GLY A 36 -3.81 0.44 13.46
C GLY A 36 -4.30 -0.79 12.70
N GLY A 37 -3.50 -1.21 11.74
CA GLY A 37 -3.69 -2.48 11.04
C GLY A 37 -3.56 -3.68 11.98
N LEU A 38 -3.88 -4.87 11.48
CA LEU A 38 -3.84 -6.13 12.24
C LEU A 38 -2.46 -6.43 12.86
N ASN A 39 -1.39 -5.96 12.25
CA ASN A 39 0.01 -6.30 12.54
C ASN A 39 0.79 -5.23 13.30
N SER A 40 0.26 -4.01 13.43
CA SER A 40 0.95 -2.91 14.12
C SER A 40 0.03 -2.15 15.06
N GLU A 41 0.60 -1.65 16.16
CA GLU A 41 -0.05 -0.66 17.03
C GLU A 41 0.35 0.73 16.57
N THR A 42 -0.63 1.63 16.52
CA THR A 42 -0.40 3.03 16.13
C THR A 42 -0.93 3.98 17.19
N PHE A 43 -0.12 5.00 17.48
CA PHE A 43 -0.41 6.01 18.50
C PHE A 43 -0.13 7.41 17.99
N GLY A 44 -1.01 8.34 18.35
CA GLY A 44 -0.70 9.77 18.30
C GLY A 44 -0.20 10.21 19.69
N TYR A 45 0.96 10.83 19.75
CA TYR A 45 1.49 11.43 20.95
C TYR A 45 1.61 12.95 20.79
N LEU A 46 1.08 13.70 21.75
CA LEU A 46 1.45 15.09 21.93
C LEU A 46 2.53 15.14 23.02
N ILE A 47 3.72 15.57 22.67
CA ILE A 47 4.85 15.64 23.58
C ILE A 47 5.30 17.08 23.81
N GLU A 48 5.74 17.34 25.03
CA GLU A 48 6.40 18.58 25.41
C GLU A 48 7.91 18.39 25.38
N MET A 49 8.64 19.31 24.74
CA MET A 49 10.09 19.27 24.64
C MET A 49 10.69 20.66 24.81
N LYS A 50 11.97 20.72 25.24
CA LYS A 50 12.73 21.98 25.25
C LYS A 50 13.07 22.39 23.82
N ASP A 51 12.85 23.65 23.47
CA ASP A 51 13.31 24.20 22.18
C ASP A 51 14.75 24.71 22.33
N LYS A 52 15.66 24.13 21.57
CA LYS A 52 17.09 24.47 21.60
C LYS A 52 17.48 25.69 20.76
N TYR A 53 16.54 26.25 20.01
CA TYR A 53 16.87 27.29 19.02
C TYR A 53 16.63 28.73 19.50
N ILE A 54 16.17 28.90 20.75
CA ILE A 54 15.92 30.20 21.32
C ILE A 54 16.61 30.24 22.69
N ASP A 55 17.48 31.22 22.93
CA ASP A 55 18.38 31.53 24.01
C ASP A 55 18.43 30.58 25.24
N GLU A 56 19.65 30.32 25.72
CA GLU A 56 19.96 29.36 26.80
C GLU A 56 19.25 29.64 28.14
N ASP A 57 18.65 30.81 28.35
CA ASP A 57 18.09 31.26 29.61
C ASP A 57 16.56 31.21 29.74
N GLU A 58 15.79 30.99 28.68
CA GLU A 58 14.35 30.80 28.80
C GLU A 58 13.97 29.33 28.49
N ASP A 59 13.23 28.70 29.43
CA ASP A 59 12.60 27.39 29.26
C ASP A 59 11.49 27.45 28.18
N ASN A 60 11.85 27.78 26.95
CA ASN A 60 10.92 27.75 25.82
C ASN A 60 10.49 26.32 25.56
N ILE A 61 9.24 26.06 25.89
CA ILE A 61 8.58 24.75 25.73
C ILE A 61 7.92 24.73 24.39
N LYS A 62 8.22 23.69 23.61
CA LYS A 62 7.56 23.40 22.33
C LYS A 62 6.78 22.11 22.42
N GLU A 63 5.58 22.13 21.88
CA GLU A 63 4.79 20.92 21.66
C GLU A 63 5.04 20.35 20.26
N ILE A 64 5.11 19.05 20.17
CA ILE A 64 5.20 18.34 18.89
C ILE A 64 4.23 17.15 18.88
N SER A 65 3.50 17.04 17.80
CA SER A 65 2.57 15.93 17.57
C SER A 65 3.24 14.85 16.75
N LEU A 66 3.31 13.63 17.28
CA LEU A 66 3.98 12.48 16.68
C LEU A 66 2.98 11.37 16.38
N PHE A 67 3.12 10.76 15.21
CA PHE A 67 2.52 9.48 14.89
C PHE A 67 3.58 8.37 15.10
N VAL A 68 3.24 7.36 15.89
CA VAL A 68 4.15 6.26 16.23
C VAL A 68 3.52 4.95 15.80
N LYS A 69 4.26 4.15 15.02
CA LYS A 69 3.91 2.79 14.60
C LYS A 69 4.94 1.81 15.15
N ARG A 70 4.46 0.74 15.79
CA ARG A 70 5.29 -0.32 16.37
C ARG A 70 4.61 -1.69 16.23
N PRO A 71 5.30 -2.84 16.46
CA PRO A 71 4.69 -4.16 16.39
C PRO A 71 3.50 -4.31 17.32
N ASN A 72 2.44 -5.00 16.88
CA ASN A 72 1.33 -5.40 17.75
C ASN A 72 1.65 -6.73 18.42
N PHE A 73 2.30 -6.70 19.56
CA PHE A 73 2.68 -7.89 20.31
C PHE A 73 1.49 -8.72 20.82
N GLY A 74 0.28 -8.18 20.80
CA GLY A 74 -0.95 -8.89 21.15
C GLY A 74 -1.46 -9.84 20.05
N ASN A 75 -0.91 -9.76 18.81
CA ASN A 75 -1.34 -10.57 17.67
C ASN A 75 -0.15 -11.32 17.03
N ALA A 76 0.26 -12.40 17.65
CA ALA A 76 1.41 -13.21 17.19
C ALA A 76 1.26 -13.73 15.74
N SER A 77 0.04 -14.11 15.34
CA SER A 77 -0.20 -14.60 13.97
C SER A 77 0.04 -13.50 12.92
N ALA A 78 -0.48 -12.30 13.16
CA ALA A 78 -0.26 -11.17 12.26
C ALA A 78 1.20 -10.73 12.23
N LEU A 79 1.90 -10.78 13.38
CA LEU A 79 3.34 -10.50 13.46
C LEU A 79 4.16 -11.47 12.61
N ASN A 80 3.84 -12.77 12.66
CA ASN A 80 4.52 -13.80 11.88
C ASN A 80 4.34 -13.56 10.36
N VAL A 81 3.13 -13.21 9.92
CA VAL A 81 2.86 -12.88 8.52
C VAL A 81 3.63 -11.62 8.10
N ALA A 82 3.61 -10.58 8.93
CA ALA A 82 4.32 -9.32 8.65
C ALA A 82 5.84 -9.52 8.57
N ALA A 83 6.41 -10.35 9.46
CA ALA A 83 7.81 -10.73 9.46
C ALA A 83 8.17 -11.51 8.19
N PHE A 84 7.42 -12.55 7.88
CA PHE A 84 7.62 -13.39 6.71
C PHE A 84 7.54 -12.59 5.40
N GLN A 85 6.60 -11.65 5.30
CA GLN A 85 6.45 -10.76 4.16
C GLN A 85 7.39 -9.55 4.21
N ARG A 86 8.19 -9.39 5.25
CA ARG A 86 9.14 -8.28 5.45
C ARG A 86 8.45 -6.88 5.43
N TRP A 87 7.19 -6.78 5.87
CA TRP A 87 6.44 -5.52 5.78
C TRP A 87 7.08 -4.38 6.58
N TYR A 88 7.56 -4.64 7.79
CA TYR A 88 8.21 -3.64 8.63
C TYR A 88 9.53 -3.13 8.05
N GLU A 89 10.32 -4.07 7.54
CA GLU A 89 11.59 -3.73 6.88
C GLU A 89 11.38 -2.86 5.65
N ARG A 90 10.38 -3.20 4.80
CA ARG A 90 10.08 -2.45 3.58
C ARG A 90 9.69 -1.01 3.91
N GLU A 91 8.76 -0.81 4.86
CA GLU A 91 8.27 0.49 5.25
C GLU A 91 9.40 1.34 5.86
N VAL A 92 10.19 0.78 6.77
CA VAL A 92 11.34 1.46 7.37
C VAL A 92 12.33 1.88 6.29
N LYS A 93 12.72 0.97 5.40
CA LYS A 93 13.67 1.26 4.31
C LYS A 93 13.13 2.27 3.30
N PHE A 94 11.82 2.32 3.08
CA PHE A 94 11.23 3.37 2.25
C PHE A 94 11.48 4.76 2.84
N TYR A 95 11.23 4.94 4.12
CA TYR A 95 11.43 6.24 4.80
C TYR A 95 12.91 6.59 4.99
N ASP A 96 13.77 5.61 5.13
CA ASP A 96 15.21 5.81 5.41
C ASP A 96 16.06 5.95 4.14
N LEU A 97 15.76 5.20 3.10
CA LEU A 97 16.60 5.09 1.91
C LEU A 97 15.95 5.61 0.63
N ILE A 98 14.68 5.25 0.37
CA ILE A 98 14.06 5.55 -0.94
C ILE A 98 13.67 7.02 -1.02
N HIS A 99 12.89 7.50 -0.08
CA HIS A 99 12.42 8.89 -0.09
C HIS A 99 13.56 9.91 0.08
N PRO A 100 14.52 9.74 1.00
CA PRO A 100 15.67 10.63 1.10
C PRO A 100 16.52 10.74 -0.16
N SER A 101 16.54 9.67 -0.99
CA SER A 101 17.26 9.67 -2.27
C SER A 101 16.64 10.64 -3.29
N ASN A 102 15.33 10.88 -3.20
CA ASN A 102 14.64 11.87 -4.03
C ASN A 102 13.38 12.40 -3.29
N PRO A 103 13.52 13.38 -2.42
CA PRO A 103 12.43 13.88 -1.57
C PRO A 103 11.29 14.57 -2.33
N ASN A 104 11.49 14.91 -3.60
CA ASN A 104 10.51 15.61 -4.42
C ASN A 104 9.62 14.67 -5.26
N MET A 105 9.83 13.34 -5.19
CA MET A 105 9.10 12.41 -6.04
C MET A 105 7.63 12.20 -5.61
N ILE A 106 7.35 12.22 -4.32
CA ILE A 106 6.00 12.11 -3.75
C ILE A 106 6.00 12.70 -2.33
N THR A 107 4.92 13.36 -1.95
CA THR A 107 4.80 13.91 -0.58
C THR A 107 4.42 12.81 0.39
N ILE A 108 5.20 12.68 1.47
CA ILE A 108 4.99 11.73 2.57
C ILE A 108 5.04 12.48 3.91
N PRO A 109 4.55 11.86 5.02
CA PRO A 109 4.75 12.42 6.35
C PRO A 109 6.24 12.61 6.65
N LYS A 110 6.58 13.70 7.34
CA LYS A 110 7.96 13.89 7.79
C LYS A 110 8.37 12.73 8.70
N CYS A 111 9.44 12.06 8.35
CA CYS A 111 10.00 10.97 9.14
C CYS A 111 11.01 11.53 10.16
N TYR A 112 10.80 11.20 11.43
CA TYR A 112 11.72 11.50 12.51
C TYR A 112 12.62 10.31 12.83
N LEU A 113 12.07 9.10 12.83
CA LEU A 113 12.79 7.85 13.04
C LEU A 113 12.15 6.74 12.20
N ALA A 114 12.99 6.00 11.47
CA ALA A 114 12.66 4.73 10.87
C ALA A 114 13.70 3.70 11.31
N MET A 115 13.28 2.65 12.01
CA MET A 115 14.17 1.66 12.63
C MET A 115 13.58 0.26 12.51
N HIS A 116 14.38 -0.69 12.09
CA HIS A 116 14.07 -2.12 12.08
C HIS A 116 15.26 -2.91 12.59
N ASP A 117 15.01 -3.86 13.48
CA ASP A 117 16.00 -4.81 13.98
C ASP A 117 15.74 -6.17 13.32
N GLU A 118 16.61 -6.56 12.41
CA GLU A 118 16.50 -7.81 11.64
C GLU A 118 16.54 -9.06 12.53
N LYS A 119 17.18 -9.02 13.71
CA LYS A 119 17.29 -10.17 14.61
C LYS A 119 16.03 -10.44 15.40
N THR A 120 15.38 -9.39 15.86
CA THR A 120 14.18 -9.47 16.69
C THR A 120 12.91 -9.18 15.92
N ASN A 121 13.03 -8.70 14.68
CA ASN A 121 11.96 -8.15 13.86
C ASN A 121 11.16 -7.02 14.56
N ASN A 122 11.77 -6.37 15.55
CA ASN A 122 11.21 -5.17 16.17
C ASN A 122 11.41 -3.98 15.25
N PHE A 123 10.44 -3.09 15.22
CA PHE A 123 10.55 -1.84 14.48
C PHE A 123 9.95 -0.67 15.26
N ALA A 124 10.37 0.52 14.89
CA ALA A 124 9.74 1.77 15.30
C ALA A 124 9.75 2.74 14.13
N LEU A 125 8.59 3.27 13.82
CA LEU A 125 8.42 4.33 12.84
C LEU A 125 7.78 5.51 13.54
N ILE A 126 8.49 6.66 13.58
CA ILE A 126 8.02 7.90 14.17
C ILE A 126 7.91 8.94 13.09
N LEU A 127 6.69 9.35 12.82
CA LEU A 127 6.32 10.28 11.75
C LEU A 127 5.63 11.51 12.32
N GLU A 128 5.53 12.53 11.48
CA GLU A 128 4.61 13.64 11.67
C GLU A 128 3.17 13.12 11.81
N ASN A 129 2.44 13.63 12.78
CA ASN A 129 1.05 13.24 12.97
C ASN A 129 0.15 14.07 12.04
N LEU A 130 -0.23 13.49 10.91
CA LEU A 130 -1.10 14.13 9.93
C LEU A 130 -2.54 14.37 10.41
N LEU A 131 -2.93 13.77 11.56
CA LEU A 131 -4.23 13.97 12.21
C LEU A 131 -4.22 15.16 13.17
N ASP A 132 -3.10 15.87 13.25
CA ASP A 132 -3.00 17.10 14.06
C ASP A 132 -3.93 18.19 13.49
N SER A 133 -4.75 18.78 14.35
CA SER A 133 -5.74 19.79 13.96
C SER A 133 -5.14 21.09 13.41
N SER A 134 -3.85 21.33 13.67
CA SER A 134 -3.13 22.48 13.12
C SER A 134 -2.75 22.30 11.64
N ILE A 135 -2.81 21.06 11.14
CA ILE A 135 -2.47 20.74 9.75
C ILE A 135 -3.73 20.80 8.87
N SER A 136 -3.64 21.50 7.74
CA SER A 136 -4.77 21.68 6.81
C SER A 136 -4.95 20.49 5.85
N LEU A 137 -5.10 19.29 6.42
CA LEU A 137 -5.30 18.04 5.71
C LEU A 137 -6.65 17.41 6.07
N GLU A 138 -7.18 16.57 5.17
CA GLU A 138 -8.41 15.81 5.39
C GLU A 138 -8.30 14.41 4.77
N MET A 139 -8.94 13.44 5.41
CA MET A 139 -9.16 12.11 4.83
C MET A 139 -10.45 12.10 4.02
N ILE A 140 -10.45 11.32 2.94
CA ILE A 140 -11.65 11.08 2.14
C ILE A 140 -12.26 9.74 2.56
N ASP A 141 -13.59 9.72 2.70
CA ASP A 141 -14.32 8.48 2.90
C ASP A 141 -14.33 7.66 1.60
N SER A 142 -13.82 6.43 1.67
CA SER A 142 -13.80 5.51 0.55
C SER A 142 -15.18 5.01 0.10
N SER A 143 -16.22 5.17 0.95
CA SER A 143 -17.56 4.68 0.63
C SER A 143 -18.21 5.42 -0.54
N PRO A 144 -18.33 6.77 -0.54
CA PRO A 144 -18.76 7.49 -1.73
C PRO A 144 -17.71 7.44 -2.84
N GLY A 145 -16.44 7.27 -2.47
CA GLY A 145 -15.29 7.29 -3.37
C GLY A 145 -14.75 8.69 -3.66
N ALA A 146 -13.63 8.74 -4.35
CA ALA A 146 -13.00 9.98 -4.77
C ALA A 146 -13.81 10.67 -5.88
N THR A 147 -13.94 11.99 -5.80
CA THR A 147 -14.43 12.80 -6.93
C THR A 147 -13.47 12.74 -8.10
N PHE A 148 -13.93 13.05 -9.31
CA PHE A 148 -13.06 13.07 -10.49
C PHE A 148 -11.82 13.96 -10.31
N LYS A 149 -11.97 15.13 -9.69
CA LYS A 149 -10.84 16.04 -9.42
C LYS A 149 -9.81 15.40 -8.49
N GLN A 150 -10.26 14.74 -7.45
CA GLN A 150 -9.40 14.01 -6.51
C GLN A 150 -8.74 12.80 -7.19
N ALA A 151 -9.51 12.04 -7.99
CA ALA A 151 -9.00 10.90 -8.72
C ALA A 151 -7.90 11.30 -9.72
N LYS A 152 -8.10 12.40 -10.45
CA LYS A 152 -7.09 12.92 -11.37
C LYS A 152 -5.81 13.32 -10.65
N LEU A 153 -5.93 14.00 -9.49
CA LEU A 153 -4.78 14.36 -8.65
C LEU A 153 -4.01 13.11 -8.17
N CYS A 154 -4.73 12.06 -7.70
CA CYS A 154 -4.10 10.81 -7.27
C CYS A 154 -3.37 10.12 -8.43
N VAL A 155 -4.01 10.04 -9.60
CA VAL A 155 -3.42 9.41 -10.79
C VAL A 155 -2.20 10.18 -11.30
N GLU A 156 -2.25 11.51 -11.35
CA GLU A 156 -1.09 12.34 -11.70
C GLU A 156 0.06 12.17 -10.70
N THR A 157 -0.24 12.13 -9.40
CA THR A 157 0.76 11.97 -8.34
C THR A 157 1.48 10.64 -8.45
N ILE A 158 0.72 9.53 -8.57
CA ILE A 158 1.33 8.20 -8.66
C ILE A 158 2.04 7.99 -9.99
N GLY A 159 1.52 8.53 -11.09
CA GLY A 159 2.17 8.46 -12.41
C GLY A 159 3.52 9.17 -12.43
N LYS A 160 3.63 10.36 -11.84
CA LYS A 160 4.89 11.10 -11.68
C LYS A 160 5.88 10.35 -10.79
N PHE A 161 5.39 9.78 -9.67
CA PHE A 161 6.20 8.96 -8.77
C PHE A 161 6.77 7.74 -9.51
N HIS A 162 5.94 6.99 -10.23
CA HIS A 162 6.37 5.83 -11.00
C HIS A 162 7.40 6.21 -12.06
N ASN A 163 7.16 7.28 -12.82
CA ASN A 163 8.11 7.77 -13.81
C ASN A 163 9.49 8.07 -13.20
N THR A 164 9.53 8.78 -12.08
CA THR A 164 10.78 9.06 -11.37
C THR A 164 11.47 7.79 -10.91
N CYS A 165 10.70 6.81 -10.41
CA CYS A 165 11.24 5.58 -9.84
C CYS A 165 11.71 4.55 -10.89
N TYR A 166 11.38 4.67 -12.17
CA TYR A 166 11.87 3.74 -13.20
C TYR A 166 13.40 3.67 -13.26
N SER A 167 14.07 4.80 -13.18
CA SER A 167 15.53 4.84 -13.17
C SER A 167 16.14 4.41 -11.82
N LEU A 168 15.40 4.55 -10.74
CA LEU A 168 15.89 4.33 -9.37
C LEU A 168 15.65 2.90 -8.86
N GLN A 169 14.64 2.18 -9.37
CA GLN A 169 14.20 0.91 -8.80
C GLN A 169 15.30 -0.17 -8.71
N LYS A 170 16.28 -0.13 -9.59
CA LYS A 170 17.40 -1.08 -9.55
C LYS A 170 18.29 -0.89 -8.33
N GLN A 171 18.40 0.33 -7.80
CA GLN A 171 19.17 0.64 -6.60
C GLN A 171 18.59 0.01 -5.34
N PHE A 172 17.29 -0.36 -5.39
CA PHE A 172 16.56 -0.92 -4.27
C PHE A 172 16.31 -2.43 -4.41
N ALA A 173 17.02 -3.09 -5.35
CA ALA A 173 16.81 -4.50 -5.68
C ALA A 173 17.10 -5.44 -4.50
N ASP A 174 18.06 -5.08 -3.65
CA ASP A 174 18.50 -5.94 -2.55
C ASP A 174 17.48 -6.05 -1.41
N PHE A 175 16.58 -5.09 -1.27
CA PHE A 175 15.63 -5.08 -0.16
C PHE A 175 14.15 -4.93 -0.56
N LEU A 176 13.84 -4.44 -1.76
CA LEU A 176 12.47 -4.42 -2.27
C LEU A 176 12.16 -5.69 -3.06
N PRO A 177 11.14 -6.45 -2.67
CA PRO A 177 10.71 -7.62 -3.42
C PRO A 177 10.11 -7.22 -4.76
N LEU A 178 9.95 -8.22 -5.63
CA LEU A 178 9.13 -8.10 -6.81
C LEU A 178 7.66 -8.34 -6.43
N MET A 179 6.82 -7.37 -6.69
CA MET A 179 5.41 -7.30 -6.34
C MET A 179 5.12 -7.21 -4.82
N PRO A 180 3.99 -6.64 -4.40
CA PRO A 180 3.61 -6.48 -2.99
C PRO A 180 3.54 -7.80 -2.25
N VAL A 181 2.97 -8.82 -2.89
CA VAL A 181 3.11 -10.21 -2.47
C VAL A 181 4.33 -10.78 -3.21
N HIS A 182 5.36 -11.08 -2.44
CA HIS A 182 6.64 -11.53 -3.00
C HIS A 182 6.45 -12.71 -3.96
N LEU A 183 7.10 -12.64 -5.12
CA LEU A 183 6.96 -13.66 -6.18
C LEU A 183 7.24 -15.09 -5.68
N GLU A 184 8.14 -15.27 -4.72
CA GLU A 184 8.42 -16.56 -4.06
C GLU A 184 7.19 -17.20 -3.42
N PHE A 185 6.23 -16.41 -2.94
CA PHE A 185 5.04 -16.90 -2.24
C PHE A 185 3.86 -17.11 -3.17
N ALA A 186 3.96 -16.64 -4.40
CA ALA A 186 2.88 -16.74 -5.38
C ALA A 186 2.37 -18.17 -5.59
N PRO A 187 3.22 -19.23 -5.64
CA PRO A 187 2.74 -20.61 -5.76
C PRO A 187 1.89 -21.07 -4.57
N ASN A 188 2.31 -20.73 -3.34
CA ASN A 188 1.56 -21.08 -2.12
C ASN A 188 0.22 -20.36 -2.05
N ILE A 189 0.17 -19.11 -2.49
CA ILE A 189 -1.05 -18.33 -2.57
C ILE A 189 -1.99 -18.96 -3.60
N ALA A 190 -1.49 -19.24 -4.81
CA ALA A 190 -2.26 -19.85 -5.89
C ALA A 190 -2.95 -21.16 -5.45
N MET A 191 -2.24 -22.05 -4.76
CA MET A 191 -2.79 -23.31 -4.24
C MET A 191 -3.93 -23.12 -3.24
N ASN A 192 -3.92 -22.04 -2.47
CA ASN A 192 -4.91 -21.79 -1.42
C ASN A 192 -6.10 -20.93 -1.90
N LEU A 193 -6.00 -20.25 -3.05
CA LEU A 193 -7.03 -19.32 -3.53
C LEU A 193 -8.40 -19.97 -3.68
N GLN A 194 -8.47 -21.22 -4.15
CA GLN A 194 -9.74 -21.92 -4.29
C GLN A 194 -10.43 -22.15 -2.92
N SER A 195 -9.65 -22.44 -1.87
CA SER A 195 -10.19 -22.59 -0.51
C SER A 195 -10.72 -21.27 0.05
N TYR A 196 -9.95 -20.20 -0.12
CA TYR A 196 -10.39 -18.84 0.25
C TYR A 196 -11.64 -18.43 -0.52
N TRP A 197 -11.69 -18.70 -1.83
CA TRP A 197 -12.87 -18.41 -2.64
C TRP A 197 -14.13 -19.14 -2.16
N LYS A 198 -14.05 -20.43 -1.83
CA LYS A 198 -15.19 -21.17 -1.29
C LYS A 198 -15.77 -20.51 -0.03
N HIS A 199 -14.92 -20.00 0.84
CA HIS A 199 -15.35 -19.28 2.03
C HIS A 199 -15.99 -17.92 1.66
N VAL A 200 -15.33 -17.14 0.82
CA VAL A 200 -15.77 -15.79 0.41
C VAL A 200 -17.07 -15.86 -0.38
N LYS A 201 -17.21 -16.82 -1.33
CA LYS A 201 -18.45 -17.04 -2.09
C LYS A 201 -19.65 -17.22 -1.18
N LYS A 202 -19.50 -17.97 -0.08
CA LYS A 202 -20.55 -18.18 0.91
C LYS A 202 -20.82 -16.93 1.73
N SER A 203 -19.78 -16.28 2.23
CA SER A 203 -19.88 -15.12 3.13
C SER A 203 -20.42 -13.86 2.42
N TYR A 204 -20.11 -13.68 1.13
CA TYR A 204 -20.51 -12.53 0.32
C TYR A 204 -21.47 -12.90 -0.80
N LYS A 205 -22.29 -13.94 -0.59
CA LYS A 205 -23.24 -14.49 -1.58
C LYS A 205 -24.08 -13.41 -2.26
N SER A 206 -24.64 -12.47 -1.49
CA SER A 206 -25.48 -11.38 -2.02
C SER A 206 -24.78 -10.44 -3.00
N VAL A 207 -23.44 -10.41 -2.99
CA VAL A 207 -22.66 -9.66 -3.97
C VAL A 207 -22.55 -10.47 -5.26
N PHE A 208 -22.09 -11.72 -5.14
CA PHE A 208 -21.74 -12.54 -6.30
C PHE A 208 -22.94 -13.03 -7.10
N ASP A 209 -24.08 -13.30 -6.44
CA ASP A 209 -25.32 -13.68 -7.13
C ASP A 209 -25.76 -12.63 -8.17
N LYS A 210 -25.46 -11.35 -7.96
CA LYS A 210 -25.77 -10.27 -8.91
C LYS A 210 -25.00 -10.38 -10.21
N TYR A 211 -23.88 -11.11 -10.21
CA TYR A 211 -22.95 -11.23 -11.33
C TYR A 211 -22.79 -12.68 -11.81
N GLU A 212 -23.61 -13.62 -11.32
CA GLU A 212 -23.50 -15.05 -11.63
C GLU A 212 -23.54 -15.31 -13.16
N SER A 213 -24.48 -14.69 -13.87
CA SER A 213 -24.60 -14.80 -15.32
C SER A 213 -23.45 -14.16 -16.13
N LYS A 214 -22.49 -13.51 -15.46
CA LYS A 214 -21.36 -12.81 -16.07
C LYS A 214 -20.03 -13.56 -15.97
N GLY A 215 -20.06 -14.83 -15.54
CA GLY A 215 -18.86 -15.68 -15.49
C GLY A 215 -17.90 -15.39 -14.33
N ILE A 216 -18.28 -14.54 -13.36
CA ILE A 216 -17.38 -14.19 -12.24
C ILE A 216 -17.03 -15.40 -11.36
N HIS A 217 -17.93 -16.36 -11.25
CA HIS A 217 -17.68 -17.58 -10.50
C HIS A 217 -16.56 -18.40 -11.11
N ASP A 218 -16.57 -18.57 -12.44
CA ASP A 218 -15.55 -19.32 -13.17
C ASP A 218 -14.19 -18.63 -13.08
N ILE A 219 -14.15 -17.30 -13.22
CA ILE A 219 -12.94 -16.50 -13.01
C ILE A 219 -12.41 -16.72 -11.59
N SER A 220 -13.25 -16.61 -10.57
CA SER A 220 -12.82 -16.70 -9.16
C SER A 220 -12.38 -18.12 -8.78
N GLU A 221 -12.98 -19.16 -9.35
CA GLU A 221 -12.60 -20.55 -9.12
C GLU A 221 -11.25 -20.89 -9.76
N ASN A 222 -10.93 -20.28 -10.90
CA ASN A 222 -9.73 -20.54 -11.68
C ASN A 222 -8.63 -19.50 -11.52
N ILE A 223 -8.83 -18.46 -10.71
CA ILE A 223 -7.85 -17.36 -10.54
C ILE A 223 -6.48 -17.85 -10.05
N GLY A 224 -6.42 -18.94 -9.28
CA GLY A 224 -5.18 -19.58 -8.86
C GLY A 224 -4.31 -20.06 -10.04
N ASN A 225 -4.93 -20.48 -11.14
CA ASN A 225 -4.21 -21.00 -12.31
C ASN A 225 -3.34 -19.93 -12.99
N ILE A 226 -3.76 -18.68 -12.95
CA ILE A 226 -3.05 -17.55 -13.60
C ILE A 226 -2.22 -16.73 -12.62
N TYR A 227 -2.40 -16.90 -11.32
CA TYR A 227 -1.85 -16.02 -10.28
C TYR A 227 -0.32 -15.92 -10.36
N VAL A 228 0.38 -17.06 -10.45
CA VAL A 228 1.84 -17.11 -10.52
C VAL A 228 2.35 -16.42 -11.79
N GLN A 229 1.73 -16.73 -12.94
CA GLN A 229 2.15 -16.16 -14.22
C GLN A 229 1.95 -14.64 -14.25
N TYR A 230 0.79 -14.15 -13.82
CA TYR A 230 0.50 -12.72 -13.83
C TYR A 230 1.34 -11.95 -12.81
N THR A 231 1.63 -12.57 -11.64
CA THR A 231 2.60 -11.99 -10.70
C THR A 231 3.97 -11.85 -11.36
N LYS A 232 4.41 -12.85 -12.12
CA LYS A 232 5.66 -12.81 -12.88
C LYS A 232 5.62 -11.73 -13.97
N ASP A 233 4.56 -11.69 -14.78
CA ASP A 233 4.41 -10.72 -15.87
C ASP A 233 4.48 -9.27 -15.34
N LEU A 234 3.77 -8.97 -14.25
CA LEU A 234 3.81 -7.65 -13.63
C LEU A 234 5.10 -7.38 -12.84
N SER A 235 5.97 -8.37 -12.72
CA SER A 235 7.32 -8.24 -12.18
C SER A 235 8.38 -7.94 -13.24
N GLU A 236 8.05 -8.06 -14.54
CA GLU A 236 8.99 -7.82 -15.64
C GLU A 236 9.14 -6.33 -15.96
N GLU A 237 10.22 -5.98 -16.69
CA GLU A 237 10.43 -4.61 -17.16
C GLU A 237 9.32 -4.16 -18.15
N PRO A 238 8.97 -2.87 -18.17
CA PRO A 238 9.52 -1.78 -17.36
C PRO A 238 8.98 -1.79 -15.92
N ARG A 239 9.87 -1.84 -14.93
CA ARG A 239 9.54 -1.84 -13.50
C ARG A 239 9.76 -0.47 -12.87
N THR A 240 8.95 -0.17 -11.87
CA THR A 240 9.12 0.99 -10.99
C THR A 240 9.04 0.56 -9.52
N VAL A 241 9.15 1.51 -8.61
CA VAL A 241 8.72 1.32 -7.21
C VAL A 241 7.21 1.53 -7.15
N ILE A 242 6.49 0.60 -6.57
CA ILE A 242 5.04 0.65 -6.36
C ILE A 242 4.72 0.74 -4.88
N HIS A 243 3.62 1.41 -4.53
CA HIS A 243 3.13 1.53 -3.16
C HIS A 243 2.56 0.19 -2.65
N GLY A 244 1.80 -0.50 -3.49
CA GLY A 244 1.22 -1.81 -3.22
C GLY A 244 -0.14 -1.80 -2.51
N ASP A 245 -0.54 -0.67 -1.91
CA ASP A 245 -1.87 -0.43 -1.30
C ASP A 245 -2.30 1.03 -1.54
N TYR A 246 -2.21 1.48 -2.79
CA TYR A 246 -2.46 2.87 -3.18
C TYR A 246 -3.96 3.17 -3.23
N ARG A 247 -4.51 3.69 -2.13
CA ARG A 247 -5.94 4.00 -1.94
C ARG A 247 -6.14 5.21 -1.05
N VAL A 248 -7.32 5.84 -1.12
CA VAL A 248 -7.62 7.06 -0.34
C VAL A 248 -7.50 6.85 1.17
N GLY A 249 -7.68 5.63 1.66
CA GLY A 249 -7.46 5.31 3.07
C GLY A 249 -6.00 5.44 3.53
N ASN A 250 -5.05 5.52 2.58
CA ASN A 250 -3.62 5.74 2.82
C ASN A 250 -3.17 7.11 2.30
N MET A 251 -4.09 8.08 2.22
CA MET A 251 -3.83 9.42 1.73
C MET A 251 -4.48 10.48 2.60
N MET A 252 -3.82 11.62 2.74
CA MET A 252 -4.41 12.85 3.25
C MET A 252 -4.40 13.90 2.15
N PHE A 253 -5.53 14.53 1.94
CA PHE A 253 -5.71 15.57 0.93
C PHE A 253 -5.54 16.94 1.55
N ASN A 254 -4.74 17.78 0.91
CA ASN A 254 -4.66 19.18 1.31
C ASN A 254 -5.99 19.87 0.98
N LYS A 255 -6.54 20.62 1.91
CA LYS A 255 -7.82 21.34 1.74
C LYS A 255 -7.79 22.35 0.59
N ASN A 256 -6.61 22.75 0.12
CA ASN A 256 -6.49 23.54 -1.11
C ASN A 256 -6.77 22.73 -2.40
N GLY A 257 -6.88 21.40 -2.30
CA GLY A 257 -7.18 20.48 -3.40
C GLY A 257 -6.07 20.35 -4.46
N LYS A 258 -4.81 20.67 -4.11
CA LYS A 258 -3.67 20.65 -5.05
C LYS A 258 -2.67 19.54 -4.77
N ASP A 259 -2.61 19.05 -3.54
CA ASP A 259 -1.60 18.10 -3.09
C ASP A 259 -2.22 17.00 -2.23
N ILE A 260 -1.56 15.85 -2.22
CA ILE A 260 -1.86 14.73 -1.32
C ILE A 260 -0.58 14.31 -0.60
N VAL A 261 -0.74 13.80 0.62
CA VAL A 261 0.32 13.15 1.40
C VAL A 261 0.01 11.67 1.43
N VAL A 262 0.93 10.82 0.97
CA VAL A 262 0.76 9.36 0.90
C VAL A 262 1.54 8.69 2.02
N PHE A 263 0.92 7.74 2.71
CA PHE A 263 1.49 7.05 3.86
C PHE A 263 1.16 5.53 3.83
N ASP A 264 1.66 4.77 4.81
CA ASP A 264 1.53 3.31 4.93
C ASP A 264 2.21 2.53 3.79
N TRP A 265 3.52 2.68 3.70
CA TRP A 265 4.38 2.07 2.67
C TRP A 265 4.80 0.62 2.99
N GLN A 266 4.07 -0.09 3.84
CA GLN A 266 4.38 -1.46 4.25
C GLN A 266 4.38 -2.49 3.10
N PHE A 267 3.66 -2.20 2.02
CA PHE A 267 3.59 -3.05 0.82
C PHE A 267 4.49 -2.57 -0.32
N VAL A 268 5.35 -1.58 -0.07
CA VAL A 268 6.26 -1.07 -1.10
C VAL A 268 7.07 -2.20 -1.74
N ALA A 269 7.14 -2.19 -3.08
CA ALA A 269 7.74 -3.25 -3.86
C ALA A 269 8.24 -2.70 -5.21
N ARG A 270 8.80 -3.58 -6.04
CA ARG A 270 9.13 -3.28 -7.43
C ARG A 270 8.22 -4.06 -8.37
N GLY A 271 7.66 -3.38 -9.36
CA GLY A 271 6.76 -4.00 -10.33
C GLY A 271 6.24 -3.02 -11.37
N ARG A 272 5.26 -3.45 -12.15
CA ARG A 272 4.55 -2.58 -13.08
C ARG A 272 3.70 -1.57 -12.29
N GLY A 273 3.91 -0.29 -12.53
CA GLY A 273 3.20 0.78 -11.83
C GLY A 273 1.67 0.77 -12.03
N VAL A 274 1.19 0.10 -13.06
CA VAL A 274 -0.24 -0.13 -13.28
C VAL A 274 -0.94 -0.80 -12.10
N TYR A 275 -0.22 -1.54 -11.28
CA TYR A 275 -0.78 -2.17 -10.08
C TYR A 275 -1.42 -1.15 -9.14
N ASP A 276 -0.70 -0.07 -8.82
CA ASP A 276 -1.22 1.00 -7.98
C ASP A 276 -2.36 1.78 -8.64
N LEU A 277 -2.26 2.01 -9.95
CA LEU A 277 -3.32 2.68 -10.72
C LEU A 277 -4.64 1.90 -10.65
N VAL A 278 -4.59 0.60 -10.90
CA VAL A 278 -5.77 -0.29 -10.87
C VAL A 278 -6.30 -0.43 -9.44
N TYR A 279 -5.39 -0.52 -8.46
CA TYR A 279 -5.78 -0.57 -7.05
C TYR A 279 -6.64 0.65 -6.70
N PHE A 280 -6.15 1.84 -7.00
CA PHE A 280 -6.88 3.10 -6.76
C PHE A 280 -8.20 3.17 -7.53
N ILE A 281 -8.18 2.95 -8.85
CA ILE A 281 -9.38 3.09 -9.69
C ILE A 281 -10.50 2.12 -9.27
N CYS A 282 -10.13 0.87 -8.94
CA CYS A 282 -11.12 -0.14 -8.54
C CYS A 282 -11.53 -0.04 -7.07
N PHE A 283 -10.67 0.45 -6.18
CA PHE A 283 -11.00 0.55 -4.76
C PHE A 283 -11.74 1.82 -4.41
N ASP A 284 -11.36 2.95 -5.03
CA ASP A 284 -11.76 4.28 -4.56
C ASP A 284 -12.69 5.05 -5.51
N LEU A 285 -13.02 4.53 -6.69
CA LEU A 285 -14.09 5.09 -7.50
C LEU A 285 -15.36 4.24 -7.37
N ASN A 286 -16.53 4.89 -7.24
CA ASN A 286 -17.77 4.18 -7.44
C ASN A 286 -17.91 3.74 -8.90
N VAL A 287 -18.71 2.71 -9.16
CA VAL A 287 -18.80 2.08 -10.49
C VAL A 287 -19.22 3.06 -11.59
N ALA A 288 -20.12 4.00 -11.28
CA ALA A 288 -20.58 4.97 -12.27
C ALA A 288 -19.49 5.97 -12.65
N ASP A 289 -18.77 6.49 -11.66
CA ASP A 289 -17.67 7.44 -11.90
C ASP A 289 -16.47 6.73 -12.55
N ARG A 290 -16.15 5.49 -12.15
CA ARG A 290 -15.15 4.68 -12.84
C ARG A 290 -15.46 4.58 -14.33
N ARG A 291 -16.63 4.08 -14.69
CA ARG A 291 -17.07 3.93 -16.10
C ARG A 291 -17.02 5.24 -16.88
N LYS A 292 -17.34 6.33 -16.22
CA LYS A 292 -17.38 7.65 -16.85
C LYS A 292 -15.99 8.20 -17.11
N TYR A 293 -15.04 7.97 -16.20
CA TYR A 293 -13.77 8.70 -16.19
C TYR A 293 -12.53 7.83 -16.40
N GLU A 294 -12.64 6.48 -16.35
CA GLU A 294 -11.48 5.59 -16.39
C GLU A 294 -10.60 5.80 -17.62
N ASN A 295 -11.19 6.04 -18.80
CA ASN A 295 -10.42 6.28 -20.01
C ASN A 295 -9.56 7.55 -19.91
N GLU A 296 -10.10 8.65 -19.36
CA GLU A 296 -9.32 9.88 -19.12
C GLU A 296 -8.23 9.64 -18.07
N LEU A 297 -8.51 8.87 -17.02
CA LEU A 297 -7.54 8.55 -15.98
C LEU A 297 -6.40 7.66 -16.51
N PHE A 298 -6.70 6.66 -17.34
CA PHE A 298 -5.67 5.84 -18.00
C PHE A 298 -4.78 6.66 -18.92
N HIS A 299 -5.35 7.56 -19.73
CA HIS A 299 -4.55 8.47 -20.57
C HIS A 299 -3.72 9.46 -19.74
N THR A 300 -4.27 9.98 -18.63
CA THR A 300 -3.54 10.84 -17.70
C THR A 300 -2.33 10.12 -17.12
N TYR A 301 -2.50 8.87 -16.66
CA TYR A 301 -1.42 8.06 -16.14
C TYR A 301 -0.34 7.80 -17.20
N LEU A 302 -0.76 7.32 -18.37
CA LEU A 302 0.14 7.03 -19.49
C LEU A 302 0.97 8.27 -19.89
N LYS A 303 0.35 9.44 -19.95
CA LYS A 303 1.04 10.71 -20.20
C LYS A 303 2.12 10.96 -19.14
N CYS A 304 1.82 10.80 -17.85
CA CYS A 304 2.81 10.99 -16.78
C CYS A 304 4.01 10.04 -16.93
N LEU A 305 3.81 8.81 -17.42
CA LEU A 305 4.90 7.85 -17.64
C LEU A 305 5.76 8.20 -18.84
N THR A 306 5.17 8.72 -19.93
CA THR A 306 5.85 8.88 -21.22
C THR A 306 6.47 10.25 -21.40
N ASP A 307 6.01 11.29 -20.68
CA ASP A 307 6.51 12.67 -20.82
C ASP A 307 8.03 12.78 -20.61
N ALA A 308 8.63 11.96 -19.74
CA ALA A 308 10.08 11.97 -19.52
C ALA A 308 10.86 11.02 -20.45
N LYS A 309 10.21 10.34 -21.39
CA LYS A 309 10.80 9.34 -22.31
C LYS A 309 11.54 8.18 -21.64
N ASN A 310 11.30 7.97 -20.34
CA ASN A 310 11.93 6.89 -19.58
C ASN A 310 11.29 5.53 -19.85
N VAL A 311 10.03 5.52 -20.31
CA VAL A 311 9.22 4.32 -20.51
C VAL A 311 8.55 4.40 -21.88
N ASN A 312 8.73 3.36 -22.68
CA ASN A 312 7.98 3.14 -23.89
C ASN A 312 6.79 2.24 -23.60
N MET A 313 5.61 2.81 -23.38
CA MET A 313 4.37 2.11 -23.10
C MET A 313 3.26 2.62 -24.00
N SER A 314 2.65 1.74 -24.76
CA SER A 314 1.44 2.05 -25.52
C SER A 314 0.18 1.92 -24.65
N TYR A 315 -0.95 2.45 -25.14
CA TYR A 315 -2.23 2.26 -24.45
C TYR A 315 -2.64 0.77 -24.39
N ASP A 316 -2.40 0.01 -25.47
CA ASP A 316 -2.71 -1.41 -25.49
C ASP A 316 -1.88 -2.21 -24.48
N MET A 317 -0.58 -1.89 -24.35
CA MET A 317 0.28 -2.49 -23.31
C MET A 317 -0.22 -2.15 -21.91
N LEU A 318 -0.64 -0.90 -21.68
CA LEU A 318 -1.24 -0.50 -20.41
C LEU A 318 -2.48 -1.31 -20.10
N MET A 319 -3.39 -1.47 -21.09
CA MET A 319 -4.64 -2.20 -20.89
C MET A 319 -4.44 -3.71 -20.70
N ASP A 320 -3.42 -4.31 -21.28
CA ASP A 320 -3.02 -5.69 -21.00
C ASP A 320 -2.56 -5.84 -19.53
N ASP A 321 -1.69 -4.94 -19.07
CA ASP A 321 -1.25 -4.89 -17.67
C ASP A 321 -2.42 -4.60 -16.70
N VAL A 322 -3.39 -3.74 -17.08
CA VAL A 322 -4.61 -3.45 -16.30
C VAL A 322 -5.43 -4.72 -16.04
N LYS A 323 -5.62 -5.56 -17.08
CA LYS A 323 -6.37 -6.81 -16.95
C LYS A 323 -5.68 -7.82 -16.01
N LYS A 324 -4.36 -7.90 -16.06
CA LYS A 324 -3.57 -8.74 -15.14
C LYS A 324 -3.62 -8.19 -13.71
N ALA A 325 -3.43 -6.89 -13.55
CA ALA A 325 -3.42 -6.24 -12.24
C ALA A 325 -4.75 -6.38 -11.51
N VAL A 326 -5.89 -6.18 -12.20
CA VAL A 326 -7.20 -6.29 -11.56
C VAL A 326 -7.46 -7.69 -11.00
N LEU A 327 -7.00 -8.74 -11.68
CA LEU A 327 -7.13 -10.12 -11.19
C LEU A 327 -6.22 -10.41 -10.01
N LEU A 328 -4.98 -9.92 -10.01
CA LEU A 328 -4.07 -10.09 -8.87
C LEU A 328 -4.59 -9.36 -7.61
N ILE A 329 -5.09 -8.15 -7.78
CA ILE A 329 -5.63 -7.37 -6.66
C ILE A 329 -6.95 -8.01 -6.17
N TYR A 330 -7.79 -8.48 -7.09
CA TYR A 330 -9.01 -9.22 -6.75
C TYR A 330 -8.70 -10.52 -5.97
N ALA A 331 -7.65 -11.25 -6.34
CA ALA A 331 -7.18 -12.41 -5.58
C ALA A 331 -6.74 -12.01 -4.16
N SER A 332 -6.01 -10.90 -4.02
CA SER A 332 -5.62 -10.36 -2.71
C SER A 332 -6.83 -9.94 -1.88
N LEU A 333 -7.87 -9.39 -2.51
CA LEU A 333 -9.13 -9.05 -1.85
C LEU A 333 -9.87 -10.31 -1.36
N ILE A 334 -9.87 -11.41 -2.13
CA ILE A 334 -10.42 -12.70 -1.70
C ILE A 334 -9.70 -13.20 -0.45
N ILE A 335 -8.37 -13.14 -0.42
CA ILE A 335 -7.57 -13.56 0.74
C ILE A 335 -7.89 -12.68 1.95
N GLY A 336 -7.85 -11.37 1.78
CA GLY A 336 -8.16 -10.40 2.83
C GLY A 336 -9.55 -10.63 3.43
N ALA A 337 -10.56 -10.81 2.60
CA ALA A 337 -11.94 -11.06 3.04
C ALA A 337 -12.11 -12.41 3.74
N ALA A 338 -11.33 -13.43 3.35
CA ALA A 338 -11.37 -14.74 4.01
C ALA A 338 -10.70 -14.74 5.40
N THR A 339 -9.76 -13.82 5.63
CA THR A 339 -8.92 -13.81 6.84
C THR A 339 -9.27 -12.70 7.85
N SER A 340 -9.96 -11.64 7.44
CA SER A 340 -10.25 -10.46 8.30
C SER A 340 -11.48 -10.62 9.21
N GLY A 341 -12.29 -11.66 9.03
CA GLY A 341 -13.54 -11.83 9.77
C GLY A 341 -14.58 -10.74 9.48
N GLU A 342 -15.45 -10.48 10.45
CA GLU A 342 -16.57 -9.53 10.30
C GLU A 342 -16.13 -8.05 10.30
N SER A 343 -14.97 -7.71 10.87
CA SER A 343 -14.51 -6.31 10.99
C SER A 343 -14.32 -5.60 9.66
N GLY A 344 -13.93 -6.34 8.60
CA GLY A 344 -13.73 -5.82 7.24
C GLY A 344 -14.94 -5.93 6.31
N ARG A 345 -16.07 -6.46 6.77
CA ARG A 345 -17.15 -6.91 5.90
C ARG A 345 -17.74 -5.82 5.00
N VAL A 346 -17.98 -4.62 5.55
CA VAL A 346 -18.55 -3.51 4.78
C VAL A 346 -17.58 -3.08 3.67
N THR A 347 -16.31 -2.90 4.01
CA THR A 347 -15.25 -2.52 3.06
C THR A 347 -15.07 -3.57 1.98
N HIS A 348 -15.00 -4.86 2.34
CA HIS A 348 -14.87 -5.94 1.36
C HIS A 348 -16.10 -6.07 0.46
N THR A 349 -17.31 -5.89 1.01
CA THR A 349 -18.55 -5.91 0.20
C THR A 349 -18.51 -4.85 -0.89
N LEU A 350 -18.13 -3.62 -0.52
CA LEU A 350 -18.01 -2.51 -1.46
C LEU A 350 -16.91 -2.76 -2.50
N ALA A 351 -15.75 -3.22 -2.05
CA ALA A 351 -14.62 -3.52 -2.92
C ALA A 351 -14.97 -4.65 -3.92
N PHE A 352 -15.61 -5.73 -3.49
CA PHE A 352 -16.06 -6.79 -4.41
C PHE A 352 -16.99 -6.27 -5.51
N HIS A 353 -17.98 -5.43 -5.16
CA HIS A 353 -18.84 -4.82 -6.19
C HIS A 353 -18.04 -4.02 -7.22
N ARG A 354 -17.07 -3.24 -6.78
CA ARG A 354 -16.24 -2.39 -7.65
C ARG A 354 -15.32 -3.23 -8.54
N PHE A 355 -14.59 -4.19 -7.95
CA PHE A 355 -13.67 -5.05 -8.69
C PHE A 355 -14.37 -5.98 -9.67
N VAL A 356 -15.45 -6.64 -9.24
CA VAL A 356 -16.23 -7.51 -10.12
C VAL A 356 -16.81 -6.73 -11.31
N SER A 357 -17.33 -5.53 -11.05
CA SER A 357 -17.79 -4.66 -12.13
C SER A 357 -16.67 -4.29 -13.11
N ALA A 358 -15.46 -4.00 -12.62
CA ALA A 358 -14.31 -3.68 -13.47
C ALA A 358 -13.86 -4.90 -14.31
N ILE A 359 -13.76 -6.08 -13.71
CA ILE A 359 -13.43 -7.32 -14.39
C ILE A 359 -14.39 -7.58 -15.57
N ILE A 360 -15.69 -7.38 -15.35
CA ILE A 360 -16.72 -7.58 -16.39
C ILE A 360 -16.61 -6.50 -17.47
N ASP A 361 -16.54 -5.23 -17.08
CA ASP A 361 -16.51 -4.08 -18.01
C ASP A 361 -15.26 -4.10 -18.91
N TRP A 362 -14.13 -4.58 -18.40
CA TRP A 362 -12.87 -4.70 -19.15
C TRP A 362 -12.74 -6.01 -19.93
N ASN A 363 -13.78 -6.84 -19.97
CA ASN A 363 -13.80 -8.14 -20.64
C ASN A 363 -12.58 -9.01 -20.26
N VAL A 364 -12.31 -9.10 -18.94
CA VAL A 364 -11.19 -9.90 -18.45
C VAL A 364 -11.57 -11.37 -18.53
N VAL A 365 -10.74 -12.16 -19.21
CA VAL A 365 -10.90 -13.60 -19.38
C VAL A 365 -9.64 -14.28 -18.85
N ILE A 366 -9.80 -15.40 -18.17
CA ILE A 366 -8.67 -16.26 -17.79
C ILE A 366 -8.31 -17.11 -19.01
N ASP A 367 -7.08 -16.95 -19.48
CA ASP A 367 -6.55 -17.79 -20.56
C ASP A 367 -6.09 -19.14 -19.99
N ASP A 368 -6.86 -20.20 -20.25
CA ASP A 368 -6.54 -21.56 -19.82
C ASP A 368 -5.21 -22.10 -20.38
N THR A 369 -4.63 -21.46 -21.38
CA THR A 369 -3.31 -21.84 -21.90
C THR A 369 -2.18 -21.48 -20.93
N ALA A 370 -2.33 -20.43 -20.14
CA ALA A 370 -1.39 -20.06 -19.10
C ALA A 370 -1.30 -21.11 -17.97
N GLY A 371 -2.42 -21.76 -17.64
CA GLY A 371 -2.48 -22.84 -16.65
C GLY A 371 -1.72 -24.12 -17.04
N LYS A 372 -1.65 -24.43 -18.32
CA LYS A 372 -0.95 -25.63 -18.83
C LYS A 372 0.57 -25.55 -18.71
N ILE A 373 1.13 -24.34 -18.60
CA ILE A 373 2.58 -24.14 -18.42
C ILE A 373 3.00 -24.51 -17.00
N ILE A 374 2.15 -24.32 -15.99
CA ILE A 374 2.44 -24.64 -14.58
C ILE A 374 2.54 -26.15 -14.38
N GLU A 375 1.68 -26.95 -15.01
CA GLU A 375 1.75 -28.43 -14.92
C GLU A 375 3.04 -29.01 -15.52
N LYS A 376 3.56 -28.42 -16.61
CA LYS A 376 4.83 -28.87 -17.21
C LYS A 376 6.05 -28.56 -16.36
N ASN A 377 6.05 -27.44 -15.65
CA ASN A 377 7.18 -27.04 -14.81
C ASN A 377 7.14 -27.69 -13.42
N GLY A 378 5.96 -28.05 -12.91
CA GLY A 378 5.79 -28.73 -11.61
C GLY A 378 6.25 -30.20 -11.61
N LYS A 379 6.31 -30.85 -12.77
CA LYS A 379 6.80 -32.25 -12.87
C LYS A 379 8.33 -32.39 -12.91
N ASN A 380 9.08 -31.30 -13.07
CA ASN A 380 10.54 -31.29 -13.07
C ASN A 380 11.19 -30.84 -11.75
N ALA A 381 10.40 -30.63 -10.68
CA ALA A 381 10.90 -30.24 -9.37
C ALA A 381 10.84 -31.38 -8.33
N SER A 382 10.85 -32.65 -8.81
CA SER A 382 11.08 -33.81 -7.95
C SER A 382 12.42 -34.45 -8.34
N LEU A 383 13.48 -33.85 -7.83
CA LEU A 383 14.77 -34.50 -7.53
C LEU A 383 15.50 -33.67 -6.48
#